data_31246f71a923651509ee1505b2dcd048
#
_entry.id   31246f71a923651509ee1505b2dcd048
#
_cell.length_a   1.000
_cell.length_b   1.000
_cell.length_c   1.000
_cell.angle_alpha   90.00
_cell.angle_beta   90.00
_cell.angle_gamma   90.00
#
_symmetry.space_group_name_H-M   'P 1'
#
loop_
_entity.id
_entity.type
_entity.pdbx_description
1 polymer ?
#
loop_
_entity_poly.entity_id
_entity_poly.type
_entity_poly.pdbx_seq_one_letter_code
_entity_poly.pdbx_strand_id
1 'polypeptide(L)'
;DFFKEIKILKQVYSEISKKIENICKNEFIIFNYINKKLKEINDNLIRKGYTTNKDLDNKESLILILNKFLKEKLKKEGTLKYIENIDFNVLTIYKDHNILQDLYNFDYLTDIWKYSNLKIKNNYFIEIGEFGQNKIISQYLFLKKKEEKAKSSSYYEEFLYSQIKEYFYIEDTSQEYLKIPLKYWIKAHLLLIYDVQNSTNIIKKYHNKEEILKLLTKSVSNKHINKKIKDPKLYNFMSKLLLEPIPREKAEIILNKFIFTQNSKDLYDSPIIEHEKGYIILPQILLGIDFSRALFSIISNSNEGNIEQKGLNLENTVQKMIEKEFSKFEHNKKGKFNRQDYELDFVYKYNDELIFLEIKTQKQPENYYDFYRCVNDLNKYINKFNRNVECYKSNDDKEKKFFKQDYKNIKKIFISNV
;
A
#
# COMPACT_ATOMS: atom_id res chain seq x y z
N ASP A 1 -22.73 -12.49 -23.93
CA ASP A 1 -22.10 -13.82 -24.00
C ASP A 1 -20.69 -13.76 -23.40
N PHE A 2 -20.57 -14.11 -22.12
CA PHE A 2 -19.35 -14.04 -21.30
C PHE A 2 -18.13 -14.73 -21.97
N PHE A 3 -18.34 -15.88 -22.63
CA PHE A 3 -17.25 -16.59 -23.31
C PHE A 3 -16.70 -15.83 -24.52
N LYS A 4 -17.55 -15.12 -25.25
CA LYS A 4 -17.10 -14.24 -26.34
C LYS A 4 -16.27 -13.09 -25.80
N GLU A 5 -16.69 -12.47 -24.69
CA GLU A 5 -15.97 -11.38 -24.06
C GLU A 5 -14.59 -11.83 -23.58
N ILE A 6 -14.48 -13.02 -22.93
CA ILE A 6 -13.18 -13.61 -22.57
C ILE A 6 -12.29 -13.84 -23.79
N LYS A 7 -12.85 -14.30 -24.89
CA LYS A 7 -12.07 -14.55 -26.12
C LYS A 7 -11.49 -13.25 -26.68
N ILE A 8 -12.29 -12.17 -26.70
CA ILE A 8 -11.84 -10.83 -27.12
C ILE A 8 -10.73 -10.33 -26.21
N LEU A 9 -10.92 -10.40 -24.88
CA LEU A 9 -9.91 -9.98 -23.92
C LEU A 9 -8.59 -10.75 -24.09
N LYS A 10 -8.64 -12.06 -24.27
CA LYS A 10 -7.46 -12.89 -24.53
C LYS A 10 -6.74 -12.50 -25.81
N GLN A 11 -7.48 -12.18 -26.87
CA GLN A 11 -6.90 -11.75 -28.13
C GLN A 11 -6.19 -10.40 -27.97
N VAL A 12 -6.85 -9.39 -27.39
CA VAL A 12 -6.28 -8.06 -27.14
C VAL A 12 -5.04 -8.16 -26.24
N TYR A 13 -5.12 -8.96 -25.17
CA TYR A 13 -3.97 -9.19 -24.30
C TYR A 13 -2.79 -9.83 -25.05
N SER A 14 -3.06 -10.82 -25.92
CA SER A 14 -2.00 -11.46 -26.72
C SER A 14 -1.33 -10.47 -27.68
N GLU A 15 -2.08 -9.58 -28.30
CA GLU A 15 -1.54 -8.54 -29.20
C GLU A 15 -0.68 -7.54 -28.43
N ILE A 16 -1.13 -7.05 -27.29
CA ILE A 16 -0.37 -6.15 -26.43
C ILE A 16 0.90 -6.84 -25.92
N SER A 17 0.80 -8.08 -25.44
CA SER A 17 1.94 -8.86 -24.94
C SER A 17 3.01 -9.08 -26.03
N LYS A 18 2.62 -9.42 -27.26
CA LYS A 18 3.56 -9.55 -28.37
C LYS A 18 4.28 -8.25 -28.70
N LYS A 19 3.57 -7.12 -28.67
CA LYS A 19 4.19 -5.80 -28.86
C LYS A 19 5.21 -5.52 -27.77
N ILE A 20 4.88 -5.81 -26.50
CA ILE A 20 5.77 -5.64 -25.36
C ILE A 20 6.98 -6.57 -25.47
N GLU A 21 6.80 -7.85 -25.79
CA GLU A 21 7.91 -8.80 -25.99
C GLU A 21 8.90 -8.33 -27.07
N ASN A 22 8.42 -7.72 -28.13
CA ASN A 22 9.27 -7.16 -29.20
C ASN A 22 10.10 -5.96 -28.72
N ILE A 23 9.55 -5.14 -27.82
CA ILE A 23 10.23 -3.99 -27.23
C ILE A 23 11.21 -4.44 -26.15
N CYS A 24 10.85 -5.49 -25.40
CA CYS A 24 11.51 -5.91 -24.17
C CYS A 24 12.60 -6.99 -24.39
N LYS A 25 13.35 -6.92 -25.49
CA LYS A 25 14.43 -7.89 -25.74
C LYS A 25 15.62 -7.79 -24.78
N ASN A 26 15.76 -6.66 -24.08
CA ASN A 26 16.88 -6.41 -23.16
C ASN A 26 16.39 -5.78 -21.85
N GLU A 27 16.58 -6.49 -20.73
CA GLU A 27 16.08 -6.10 -19.42
C GLU A 27 16.69 -4.77 -18.92
N PHE A 28 17.97 -4.52 -19.19
CA PHE A 28 18.64 -3.30 -18.73
C PHE A 28 18.17 -2.05 -19.51
N ILE A 29 17.81 -2.21 -20.77
CA ILE A 29 17.20 -1.11 -21.53
C ILE A 29 15.89 -0.69 -20.89
N ILE A 30 15.05 -1.66 -20.51
CA ILE A 30 13.76 -1.41 -19.85
C ILE A 30 14.00 -0.74 -18.49
N PHE A 31 14.92 -1.24 -17.69
CA PHE A 31 15.24 -0.66 -16.38
C PHE A 31 15.69 0.79 -16.50
N ASN A 32 16.61 1.08 -17.42
CA ASN A 32 17.09 2.44 -17.66
C ASN A 32 15.98 3.36 -18.14
N TYR A 33 15.18 2.90 -19.09
CA TYR A 33 14.05 3.67 -19.61
C TYR A 33 13.04 4.02 -18.52
N ILE A 34 12.57 3.00 -17.79
CA ILE A 34 11.57 3.19 -16.73
C ILE A 34 12.12 4.09 -15.62
N ASN A 35 13.36 3.87 -15.18
CA ASN A 35 13.96 4.71 -14.16
C ASN A 35 14.12 6.17 -14.62
N LYS A 36 14.48 6.41 -15.88
CA LYS A 36 14.55 7.75 -16.48
C LYS A 36 13.17 8.41 -16.54
N LYS A 37 12.13 7.68 -16.96
CA LYS A 37 10.76 8.21 -17.03
C LYS A 37 10.19 8.51 -15.65
N LEU A 38 10.41 7.65 -14.68
CA LEU A 38 10.03 7.90 -13.29
C LEU A 38 10.75 9.12 -12.72
N LYS A 39 12.03 9.32 -13.08
CA LYS A 39 12.76 10.53 -12.70
C LYS A 39 12.13 11.79 -13.28
N GLU A 40 11.77 11.78 -14.57
CA GLU A 40 11.09 12.91 -15.21
C GLU A 40 9.78 13.26 -14.48
N ILE A 41 9.00 12.26 -14.07
CA ILE A 41 7.75 12.44 -13.31
C ILE A 41 8.04 12.99 -11.90
N ASN A 42 9.01 12.42 -11.19
CA ASN A 42 9.38 12.86 -9.85
C ASN A 42 9.97 14.28 -9.85
N ASP A 43 10.81 14.62 -10.83
CA ASP A 43 11.36 15.97 -11.00
C ASP A 43 10.26 17.00 -11.28
N ASN A 44 9.24 16.63 -12.04
CA ASN A 44 8.06 17.48 -12.26
C ASN A 44 7.28 17.71 -10.97
N LEU A 45 7.11 16.67 -10.14
CA LEU A 45 6.48 16.79 -8.82
C LEU A 45 7.25 17.77 -7.92
N ILE A 46 8.57 17.63 -7.85
CA ILE A 46 9.43 18.52 -7.03
C ILE A 46 9.32 19.97 -7.53
N ARG A 47 9.37 20.21 -8.85
CA ARG A 47 9.31 21.55 -9.43
C ARG A 47 7.95 22.22 -9.28
N LYS A 48 6.86 21.47 -9.45
CA LYS A 48 5.48 21.98 -9.44
C LYS A 48 4.85 21.92 -8.05
N GLY A 49 5.39 21.12 -7.12
CA GLY A 49 4.81 20.86 -5.81
C GLY A 49 3.52 20.02 -5.83
N TYR A 50 3.14 19.48 -6.99
CA TYR A 50 1.99 18.59 -7.16
C TYR A 50 2.21 17.64 -8.33
N THR A 51 1.53 16.49 -8.30
CA THR A 51 1.42 15.55 -9.43
C THR A 51 0.09 15.73 -10.14
N THR A 52 0.08 15.51 -11.45
CA THR A 52 -1.17 15.40 -12.21
C THR A 52 -1.63 13.95 -12.23
N ASN A 53 -2.95 13.71 -12.47
CA ASN A 53 -3.49 12.37 -12.68
C ASN A 53 -2.72 11.63 -13.76
N LYS A 54 -2.37 12.32 -14.84
CA LYS A 54 -1.60 11.76 -15.95
C LYS A 54 -0.20 11.31 -15.50
N ASP A 55 0.46 12.03 -14.61
CA ASP A 55 1.77 11.66 -14.09
C ASP A 55 1.66 10.41 -13.21
N LEU A 56 0.60 10.30 -12.38
CA LEU A 56 0.34 9.11 -11.54
C LEU A 56 -0.02 7.90 -12.40
N ASP A 57 -0.90 8.04 -13.38
CA ASP A 57 -1.27 6.96 -14.30
C ASP A 57 -0.06 6.47 -15.10
N ASN A 58 0.81 7.38 -15.55
CA ASN A 58 2.05 7.02 -16.22
C ASN A 58 3.01 6.27 -15.28
N LYS A 59 3.12 6.69 -14.03
CA LYS A 59 3.96 6.05 -13.02
C LYS A 59 3.47 4.63 -12.74
N GLU A 60 2.18 4.45 -12.48
CA GLU A 60 1.55 3.14 -12.26
C GLU A 60 1.72 2.23 -13.47
N SER A 61 1.53 2.76 -14.69
CA SER A 61 1.71 2.00 -15.93
C SER A 61 3.14 1.48 -16.09
N LEU A 62 4.14 2.31 -15.83
CA LEU A 62 5.55 1.91 -15.92
C LEU A 62 5.89 0.79 -14.93
N ILE A 63 5.40 0.90 -13.68
CA ILE A 63 5.61 -0.14 -12.67
C ILE A 63 4.89 -1.43 -13.02
N LEU A 64 3.64 -1.36 -13.49
CA LEU A 64 2.86 -2.51 -13.91
C LEU A 64 3.56 -3.31 -15.02
N ILE A 65 4.09 -2.62 -16.01
CA ILE A 65 4.81 -3.23 -17.13
C ILE A 65 6.07 -3.93 -16.63
N LEU A 66 6.84 -3.23 -15.81
CA LEU A 66 8.07 -3.78 -15.28
C LEU A 66 7.77 -5.01 -14.40
N ASN A 67 6.73 -4.96 -13.57
CA ASN A 67 6.30 -6.11 -12.77
C ASN A 67 5.93 -7.32 -13.64
N LYS A 68 5.13 -7.11 -14.67
CA LYS A 68 4.75 -8.21 -15.60
C LYS A 68 5.95 -8.78 -16.28
N PHE A 69 6.80 -7.94 -16.84
CA PHE A 69 8.02 -8.35 -17.49
C PHE A 69 8.92 -9.19 -16.58
N LEU A 70 9.20 -8.71 -15.37
CA LEU A 70 10.04 -9.41 -14.41
C LEU A 70 9.43 -10.76 -14.00
N LYS A 71 8.13 -10.81 -13.73
CA LYS A 71 7.45 -12.06 -13.36
C LYS A 71 7.50 -13.10 -14.48
N GLU A 72 7.29 -12.69 -15.73
CA GLU A 72 7.38 -13.58 -16.88
C GLU A 72 8.81 -14.10 -17.08
N LYS A 73 9.80 -13.24 -16.93
CA LYS A 73 11.21 -13.63 -17.03
C LYS A 73 11.59 -14.60 -15.92
N LEU A 74 11.28 -14.30 -14.66
CA LEU A 74 11.52 -15.18 -13.53
C LEU A 74 10.82 -16.54 -13.68
N LYS A 75 9.60 -16.55 -14.24
CA LYS A 75 8.87 -17.78 -14.50
C LYS A 75 9.52 -18.65 -15.57
N LYS A 76 10.07 -18.03 -16.62
CA LYS A 76 10.68 -18.75 -17.77
C LYS A 76 12.13 -19.16 -17.48
N GLU A 77 12.89 -18.33 -16.83
CA GLU A 77 14.36 -18.45 -16.73
C GLU A 77 14.85 -18.72 -15.29
N GLY A 78 13.97 -18.59 -14.29
CA GLY A 78 14.32 -18.75 -12.86
C GLY A 78 15.09 -17.57 -12.28
N THR A 79 16.03 -17.03 -13.04
CA THR A 79 16.87 -15.86 -12.67
C THR A 79 16.98 -14.90 -13.85
N LEU A 80 17.19 -13.62 -13.56
CA LEU A 80 17.43 -12.62 -14.61
C LEU A 80 18.88 -12.67 -15.08
N LYS A 81 19.08 -12.64 -16.39
CA LYS A 81 20.41 -12.61 -16.99
C LYS A 81 21.00 -11.21 -16.93
N TYR A 82 22.32 -11.12 -16.71
CA TYR A 82 23.05 -9.87 -16.72
C TYR A 82 23.65 -9.58 -18.09
N ILE A 83 23.38 -8.40 -18.65
CA ILE A 83 23.92 -7.94 -19.93
C ILE A 83 24.81 -6.71 -19.66
N GLU A 84 26.10 -6.82 -19.94
CA GLU A 84 27.10 -5.79 -19.59
C GLU A 84 27.06 -4.55 -20.51
N ASN A 85 26.90 -4.75 -21.79
CA ASN A 85 27.00 -3.69 -22.80
C ASN A 85 25.66 -3.38 -23.43
N ILE A 86 25.09 -2.23 -23.06
CA ILE A 86 23.86 -1.73 -23.66
C ILE A 86 24.19 -0.52 -24.51
N ASP A 87 23.99 -0.63 -25.80
CA ASP A 87 24.02 0.52 -26.69
C ASP A 87 22.79 1.40 -26.46
N PHE A 88 23.01 2.59 -25.88
CA PHE A 88 21.95 3.55 -25.55
C PHE A 88 21.22 4.11 -26.78
N ASN A 89 21.73 3.90 -28.00
CA ASN A 89 21.07 4.34 -29.24
C ASN A 89 19.79 3.55 -29.56
N VAL A 90 19.55 2.42 -28.89
CA VAL A 90 18.30 1.65 -29.02
C VAL A 90 17.09 2.35 -28.38
N LEU A 91 17.29 3.47 -27.69
CA LEU A 91 16.20 4.30 -27.12
C LEU A 91 15.19 4.86 -28.14
N THR A 92 15.48 4.74 -29.44
CA THR A 92 14.52 5.09 -30.51
C THR A 92 13.28 4.17 -30.56
N ILE A 93 13.35 2.98 -29.96
CA ILE A 93 12.27 2.00 -29.93
C ILE A 93 11.11 2.45 -29.02
N TYR A 94 11.36 3.39 -28.08
CA TYR A 94 10.40 3.80 -27.08
C TYR A 94 9.55 5.02 -27.49
N LYS A 95 9.44 5.33 -28.76
CA LYS A 95 8.51 6.36 -29.26
C LYS A 95 7.03 5.98 -29.08
N ASP A 96 6.74 4.69 -28.85
CA ASP A 96 5.37 4.22 -28.63
C ASP A 96 4.96 4.24 -27.16
N HIS A 97 4.83 5.44 -26.61
CA HIS A 97 4.15 5.67 -25.32
C HIS A 97 2.75 5.03 -25.26
N ASN A 98 2.12 4.85 -26.41
CA ASN A 98 0.78 4.33 -26.51
C ASN A 98 0.65 2.87 -26.07
N ILE A 99 1.65 2.01 -26.33
CA ILE A 99 1.58 0.59 -25.95
C ILE A 99 1.55 0.41 -24.43
N LEU A 100 2.29 1.23 -23.71
CA LEU A 100 2.35 1.19 -22.25
C LEU A 100 1.01 1.65 -21.65
N GLN A 101 0.44 2.71 -22.22
CA GLN A 101 -0.87 3.20 -21.84
C GLN A 101 -1.97 2.20 -22.21
N ASP A 102 -1.86 1.53 -23.36
CA ASP A 102 -2.80 0.49 -23.78
C ASP A 102 -2.82 -0.69 -22.81
N LEU A 103 -1.66 -1.12 -22.30
CA LEU A 103 -1.59 -2.19 -21.30
C LEU A 103 -2.24 -1.79 -19.99
N TYR A 104 -1.95 -0.59 -19.50
CA TYR A 104 -2.55 -0.06 -18.28
C TYR A 104 -4.07 0.05 -18.42
N ASN A 105 -4.53 0.64 -19.51
CA ASN A 105 -5.95 0.77 -19.78
C ASN A 105 -6.63 -0.60 -19.92
N PHE A 106 -5.96 -1.56 -20.56
CA PHE A 106 -6.47 -2.91 -20.69
C PHE A 106 -6.63 -3.61 -19.32
N ASP A 107 -5.64 -3.55 -18.45
CA ASP A 107 -5.72 -4.15 -17.12
C ASP A 107 -6.77 -3.44 -16.25
N TYR A 108 -6.81 -2.12 -16.27
CA TYR A 108 -7.80 -1.32 -15.57
C TYR A 108 -9.23 -1.63 -16.00
N LEU A 109 -9.49 -1.64 -17.32
CA LEU A 109 -10.80 -1.95 -17.87
C LEU A 109 -11.19 -3.41 -17.68
N THR A 110 -10.21 -4.34 -17.69
CA THR A 110 -10.45 -5.75 -17.41
C THR A 110 -10.87 -5.97 -15.96
N ASP A 111 -10.27 -5.25 -15.02
CA ASP A 111 -10.66 -5.31 -13.61
C ASP A 111 -12.05 -4.72 -13.39
N ILE A 112 -12.37 -3.60 -14.02
CA ILE A 112 -13.72 -3.03 -13.98
C ILE A 112 -14.72 -4.02 -14.59
N TRP A 113 -14.40 -4.65 -15.73
CA TRP A 113 -15.26 -5.66 -16.35
C TRP A 113 -15.52 -6.86 -15.44
N LYS A 114 -14.50 -7.38 -14.74
CA LYS A 114 -14.65 -8.51 -13.80
C LYS A 114 -15.55 -8.20 -12.61
N TYR A 115 -15.47 -6.98 -12.10
CA TYR A 115 -16.06 -6.60 -10.80
C TYR A 115 -17.19 -5.57 -10.91
N SER A 116 -17.59 -5.23 -12.11
CA SER A 116 -18.74 -4.37 -12.41
C SER A 116 -19.61 -4.97 -13.51
N ASN A 117 -20.67 -4.27 -13.88
CA ASN A 117 -21.54 -4.70 -14.97
C ASN A 117 -21.12 -4.14 -16.34
N LEU A 118 -19.81 -4.01 -16.57
CA LEU A 118 -19.36 -3.69 -17.93
C LEU A 118 -19.48 -4.91 -18.84
N LYS A 119 -19.94 -4.69 -20.06
CA LYS A 119 -19.94 -5.69 -21.12
C LYS A 119 -19.05 -5.24 -22.28
N ILE A 120 -18.49 -6.20 -22.98
CA ILE A 120 -17.71 -5.95 -24.18
C ILE A 120 -18.61 -6.17 -25.39
N LYS A 121 -18.81 -5.14 -26.20
CA LYS A 121 -19.55 -5.22 -27.47
C LYS A 121 -18.73 -4.53 -28.56
N ASN A 122 -18.50 -5.23 -29.67
CA ASN A 122 -17.73 -4.70 -30.82
C ASN A 122 -16.37 -4.12 -30.42
N ASN A 123 -15.65 -4.79 -29.52
CA ASN A 123 -14.34 -4.36 -28.96
C ASN A 123 -14.38 -3.09 -28.09
N TYR A 124 -15.56 -2.62 -27.71
CA TYR A 124 -15.70 -1.49 -26.77
C TYR A 124 -16.29 -1.98 -25.45
N PHE A 125 -15.87 -1.35 -24.36
CA PHE A 125 -16.52 -1.54 -23.06
C PHE A 125 -17.82 -0.73 -23.03
N ILE A 126 -18.93 -1.44 -22.78
CA ILE A 126 -20.24 -0.83 -22.63
C ILE A 126 -20.71 -1.09 -21.21
N GLU A 127 -21.06 -0.04 -20.52
CA GLU A 127 -21.65 -0.14 -19.19
C GLU A 127 -23.09 -0.66 -19.31
N ILE A 128 -23.38 -1.76 -18.63
CA ILE A 128 -24.73 -2.30 -18.48
C ILE A 128 -24.93 -2.52 -16.99
N GLY A 129 -25.66 -1.66 -16.33
CA GLY A 129 -25.91 -1.89 -14.94
C GLY A 129 -26.80 -0.88 -14.26
N GLU A 130 -27.38 -1.32 -13.18
CA GLU A 130 -28.17 -0.46 -12.30
C GLU A 130 -27.28 0.61 -11.65
N PHE A 131 -27.90 1.73 -11.35
CA PHE A 131 -27.30 2.97 -10.82
C PHE A 131 -26.37 2.78 -9.63
N GLY A 132 -26.51 1.68 -8.86
CA GLY A 132 -25.70 1.37 -7.69
C GLY A 132 -24.23 1.01 -7.97
N GLN A 133 -23.95 0.40 -9.12
CA GLN A 133 -22.57 -0.02 -9.46
C GLN A 133 -21.78 1.13 -10.08
N ASN A 134 -22.44 2.03 -10.82
CA ASN A 134 -21.86 3.29 -11.25
C ASN A 134 -21.41 4.14 -10.07
N LYS A 135 -22.12 4.05 -8.94
CA LYS A 135 -21.75 4.74 -7.71
C LYS A 135 -20.41 4.27 -7.16
N ILE A 136 -20.12 2.96 -7.20
CA ILE A 136 -18.83 2.41 -6.73
C ILE A 136 -17.69 2.89 -7.63
N ILE A 137 -17.86 2.84 -8.94
CA ILE A 137 -16.86 3.36 -9.90
C ILE A 137 -16.62 4.85 -9.69
N SER A 138 -17.69 5.62 -9.55
CA SER A 138 -17.60 7.07 -9.31
C SER A 138 -16.92 7.39 -7.99
N GLN A 139 -17.19 6.61 -6.93
CA GLN A 139 -16.52 6.76 -5.64
C GLN A 139 -15.04 6.41 -5.72
N TYR A 140 -14.68 5.34 -6.40
CA TYR A 140 -13.29 4.98 -6.62
C TYR A 140 -12.52 6.08 -7.36
N LEU A 141 -13.09 6.58 -8.47
CA LEU A 141 -12.48 7.68 -9.24
C LEU A 141 -12.38 8.97 -8.43
N PHE A 142 -13.37 9.24 -7.57
CA PHE A 142 -13.36 10.40 -6.67
C PHE A 142 -12.26 10.29 -5.61
N LEU A 143 -12.10 9.11 -5.00
CA LEU A 143 -11.03 8.86 -4.03
C LEU A 143 -9.65 8.93 -4.68
N LYS A 144 -9.50 8.34 -5.86
CA LYS A 144 -8.26 8.45 -6.65
C LYS A 144 -7.91 9.91 -6.93
N LYS A 145 -8.86 10.75 -7.32
CA LYS A 145 -8.65 12.21 -7.49
C LYS A 145 -8.28 12.95 -6.20
N LYS A 146 -8.75 12.48 -5.04
CA LYS A 146 -8.48 13.10 -3.75
C LYS A 146 -7.04 12.85 -3.28
N GLU A 147 -6.50 11.67 -3.54
CA GLU A 147 -5.10 11.33 -3.21
C GLU A 147 -4.08 12.21 -3.93
N GLU A 148 -4.44 12.76 -5.09
CA GLU A 148 -3.58 13.61 -5.91
C GLU A 148 -3.20 14.96 -5.27
N LYS A 149 -3.92 15.40 -4.26
CA LYS A 149 -3.66 16.65 -3.54
C LYS A 149 -2.74 16.47 -2.33
N ALA A 150 -2.16 15.29 -2.13
CA ALA A 150 -1.20 15.06 -1.07
C ALA A 150 0.01 15.99 -1.27
N LYS A 151 0.21 16.91 -0.32
CA LYS A 151 1.35 17.83 -0.33
C LYS A 151 2.64 17.02 -0.21
N SER A 152 3.57 17.22 -1.13
CA SER A 152 4.92 16.71 -0.95
C SER A 152 5.53 17.37 0.29
N SER A 153 5.90 16.54 1.28
CA SER A 153 6.70 17.05 2.38
C SER A 153 8.08 17.44 1.84
N SER A 154 8.62 18.55 2.31
CA SER A 154 9.96 19.01 1.92
C SER A 154 11.07 18.10 2.45
N TYR A 155 10.76 17.16 3.33
CA TYR A 155 11.70 16.26 3.99
C TYR A 155 11.19 14.83 3.97
N TYR A 156 11.96 13.96 3.34
CA TYR A 156 11.59 12.55 3.17
C TYR A 156 11.41 11.84 4.53
N GLU A 157 12.28 12.14 5.48
CA GLU A 157 12.26 11.54 6.82
C GLU A 157 11.00 11.91 7.62
N GLU A 158 10.58 13.18 7.53
CA GLU A 158 9.33 13.64 8.17
C GLU A 158 8.11 12.99 7.54
N PHE A 159 8.12 12.89 6.22
CA PHE A 159 7.07 12.24 5.46
C PHE A 159 6.96 10.75 5.81
N LEU A 160 8.07 10.03 5.80
CA LEU A 160 8.12 8.61 6.14
C LEU A 160 7.62 8.36 7.57
N TYR A 161 8.07 9.15 8.53
CA TYR A 161 7.67 9.01 9.92
C TYR A 161 6.18 9.28 10.11
N SER A 162 5.65 10.35 9.51
CA SER A 162 4.22 10.65 9.54
C SER A 162 3.39 9.55 8.92
N GLN A 163 3.77 9.07 7.74
CA GLN A 163 3.07 7.97 7.07
C GLN A 163 2.97 6.74 7.96
N ILE A 164 4.10 6.34 8.56
CA ILE A 164 4.13 5.14 9.40
C ILE A 164 3.29 5.33 10.66
N LYS A 165 3.42 6.47 11.33
CA LYS A 165 2.65 6.78 12.52
C LYS A 165 1.15 6.80 12.24
N GLU A 166 0.74 7.47 11.20
CA GLU A 166 -0.67 7.60 10.80
C GLU A 166 -1.24 6.26 10.31
N TYR A 167 -0.47 5.53 9.51
CA TYR A 167 -0.95 4.30 8.91
C TYR A 167 -1.06 3.13 9.89
N PHE A 168 -0.12 3.01 10.83
CA PHE A 168 -0.11 1.94 11.83
C PHE A 168 -0.72 2.35 13.18
N TYR A 169 -1.11 3.62 13.35
CA TYR A 169 -1.67 4.17 14.59
C TYR A 169 -0.79 3.90 15.82
N ILE A 170 0.52 4.02 15.66
CA ILE A 170 1.49 3.71 16.70
C ILE A 170 2.29 4.93 17.11
N GLU A 171 2.60 5.03 18.40
CA GLU A 171 3.56 5.98 18.95
C GLU A 171 4.93 5.32 19.20
N ASP A 172 4.92 4.00 19.43
CA ASP A 172 6.13 3.23 19.74
C ASP A 172 6.52 2.31 18.58
N THR A 173 7.69 2.58 18.00
CA THR A 173 8.26 1.82 16.89
C THR A 173 9.01 0.54 17.34
N SER A 174 8.99 0.21 18.64
CA SER A 174 9.46 -1.08 19.15
C SER A 174 8.51 -2.23 18.83
N GLN A 175 7.25 -1.93 18.49
CA GLN A 175 6.25 -2.91 18.08
C GLN A 175 6.78 -3.80 16.96
N GLU A 176 6.60 -5.11 17.10
CA GLU A 176 7.15 -6.09 16.17
C GLU A 176 6.14 -6.50 15.10
N TYR A 177 6.64 -6.56 13.87
CA TYR A 177 5.97 -7.15 12.71
C TYR A 177 6.91 -8.21 12.10
N LEU A 178 6.41 -9.42 11.91
CA LEU A 178 7.23 -10.56 11.50
C LEU A 178 8.42 -10.80 12.47
N LYS A 179 8.19 -10.63 13.78
CA LYS A 179 9.22 -10.73 14.83
C LYS A 179 10.37 -9.72 14.69
N ILE A 180 10.13 -8.63 13.95
CA ILE A 180 11.09 -7.56 13.73
C ILE A 180 10.47 -6.23 14.19
N PRO A 181 11.12 -5.48 15.08
CA PRO A 181 10.68 -4.15 15.46
C PRO A 181 10.50 -3.23 14.23
N LEU A 182 9.41 -2.47 14.21
CA LEU A 182 9.10 -1.55 13.12
C LEU A 182 10.25 -0.58 12.82
N LYS A 183 10.96 -0.14 13.87
CA LYS A 183 12.14 0.72 13.73
C LYS A 183 13.20 0.15 12.77
N TYR A 184 13.38 -1.17 12.72
CA TYR A 184 14.36 -1.79 11.82
C TYR A 184 13.90 -1.82 10.36
N TRP A 185 12.60 -1.98 10.12
CA TRP A 185 12.03 -1.84 8.78
C TRP A 185 12.23 -0.42 8.25
N ILE A 186 11.93 0.59 9.09
CA ILE A 186 12.13 2.01 8.76
C ILE A 186 13.60 2.28 8.45
N LYS A 187 14.50 1.82 9.33
CA LYS A 187 15.95 2.03 9.15
C LYS A 187 16.45 1.38 7.87
N ALA A 188 16.07 0.15 7.60
CA ALA A 188 16.50 -0.57 6.39
C ALA A 188 16.11 0.20 5.12
N HIS A 189 14.88 0.67 5.05
CA HIS A 189 14.39 1.48 3.93
C HIS A 189 15.17 2.78 3.77
N LEU A 190 15.40 3.51 4.87
CA LEU A 190 16.19 4.75 4.85
C LEU A 190 17.63 4.53 4.40
N LEU A 191 18.28 3.46 4.86
CA LEU A 191 19.65 3.16 4.45
C LEU A 191 19.75 2.86 2.96
N LEU A 192 18.79 2.15 2.40
CA LEU A 192 18.70 1.92 0.96
C LEU A 192 18.52 3.22 0.20
N ILE A 193 17.64 4.11 0.68
CA ILE A 193 17.42 5.43 0.06
C ILE A 193 18.69 6.27 0.09
N TYR A 194 19.36 6.38 1.23
CA TYR A 194 20.59 7.16 1.34
C TYR A 194 21.68 6.63 0.42
N ASP A 195 21.76 5.32 0.27
CA ASP A 195 22.73 4.70 -0.63
C ASP A 195 22.44 4.98 -2.10
N VAL A 196 21.17 4.91 -2.53
CA VAL A 196 20.79 5.22 -3.92
C VAL A 196 20.82 6.72 -4.23
N GLN A 197 20.53 7.60 -3.26
CA GLN A 197 20.64 9.05 -3.44
C GLN A 197 22.07 9.52 -3.64
N ASN A 198 23.02 8.86 -2.99
CA ASN A 198 24.44 9.14 -3.13
C ASN A 198 25.08 8.49 -4.37
N SER A 199 24.30 7.69 -5.12
CA SER A 199 24.77 7.04 -6.33
C SER A 199 24.70 8.00 -7.53
N THR A 200 25.80 8.13 -8.24
CA THR A 200 25.83 8.88 -9.53
C THR A 200 25.20 8.07 -10.67
N ASN A 201 25.01 6.78 -10.48
CA ASN A 201 24.48 5.87 -11.49
C ASN A 201 22.95 5.90 -11.51
N ILE A 202 22.38 5.73 -12.69
CA ILE A 202 20.93 5.63 -12.90
C ILE A 202 20.36 4.38 -12.20
N ILE A 203 21.17 3.31 -12.14
CA ILE A 203 20.82 2.03 -11.51
C ILE A 203 21.89 1.74 -10.45
N LYS A 204 21.47 1.48 -9.22
CA LYS A 204 22.37 1.03 -8.17
C LYS A 204 22.56 -0.48 -8.28
N LYS A 205 23.82 -0.90 -8.33
CA LYS A 205 24.24 -2.31 -8.44
C LYS A 205 24.97 -2.75 -7.18
N TYR A 206 24.75 -4.00 -6.79
CA TYR A 206 25.46 -4.70 -5.73
C TYR A 206 25.94 -6.05 -6.28
N HIS A 207 27.17 -6.42 -5.98
CA HIS A 207 27.77 -7.66 -6.50
C HIS A 207 27.22 -8.90 -5.79
N ASN A 208 26.88 -8.77 -4.52
CA ASN A 208 26.38 -9.90 -3.74
C ASN A 208 25.47 -9.45 -2.59
N LYS A 209 24.81 -10.42 -1.98
CA LYS A 209 23.91 -10.23 -0.84
C LYS A 209 24.61 -9.61 0.37
N GLU A 210 25.88 -9.95 0.56
CA GLU A 210 26.67 -9.48 1.70
C GLU A 210 26.90 -7.95 1.68
N GLU A 211 27.05 -7.35 0.51
CA GLU A 211 27.16 -5.89 0.39
C GLU A 211 25.89 -5.18 0.91
N ILE A 212 24.71 -5.70 0.55
CA ILE A 212 23.46 -5.13 1.02
C ILE A 212 23.31 -5.36 2.53
N LEU A 213 23.64 -6.53 3.03
CA LEU A 213 23.61 -6.82 4.47
C LEU A 213 24.55 -5.91 5.26
N LYS A 214 25.77 -5.66 4.77
CA LYS A 214 26.69 -4.69 5.38
C LYS A 214 26.09 -3.28 5.41
N LEU A 215 25.38 -2.88 4.35
CA LEU A 215 24.67 -1.60 4.33
C LEU A 215 23.56 -1.56 5.40
N LEU A 216 22.70 -2.58 5.48
CA LEU A 216 21.58 -2.63 6.40
C LEU A 216 22.00 -2.73 7.87
N THR A 217 23.09 -3.40 8.18
CA THR A 217 23.62 -3.55 9.54
C THR A 217 24.49 -2.38 10.01
N LYS A 218 24.75 -1.40 9.12
CA LYS A 218 25.63 -0.27 9.41
C LYS A 218 25.01 0.68 10.43
N SER A 219 25.81 1.10 11.40
CA SER A 219 25.54 2.28 12.22
C SER A 219 25.86 3.53 11.43
N VAL A 220 24.96 4.48 11.39
CA VAL A 220 25.14 5.73 10.64
C VAL A 220 25.21 6.90 11.62
N SER A 221 26.22 7.72 11.50
CA SER A 221 26.39 8.88 12.37
C SER A 221 25.31 9.94 12.11
N ASN A 222 25.02 10.75 13.12
CA ASN A 222 24.04 11.84 13.05
C ASN A 222 24.33 12.88 11.94
N LYS A 223 25.54 12.87 11.37
CA LYS A 223 25.91 13.77 10.25
C LYS A 223 25.07 13.55 8.99
N HIS A 224 24.45 12.37 8.84
CA HIS A 224 23.60 12.04 7.69
C HIS A 224 22.14 12.45 7.88
N ILE A 225 21.74 12.81 9.12
CA ILE A 225 20.39 13.27 9.38
C ILE A 225 20.23 14.67 8.79
N ASN A 226 19.12 14.87 8.12
CA ASN A 226 18.81 16.17 7.56
C ASN A 226 18.70 17.21 8.68
N LYS A 227 19.67 18.12 8.76
CA LYS A 227 19.72 19.19 9.79
C LYS A 227 18.54 20.17 9.71
N LYS A 228 17.73 20.08 8.67
CA LYS A 228 16.54 20.91 8.50
C LYS A 228 15.29 20.34 9.17
N ILE A 229 15.36 19.13 9.77
CA ILE A 229 14.26 18.59 10.58
C ILE A 229 14.07 19.54 11.76
N LYS A 230 12.91 20.21 11.79
CA LYS A 230 12.59 21.21 12.82
C LYS A 230 12.01 20.60 14.09
N ASP A 231 11.35 19.43 13.98
CA ASP A 231 10.79 18.73 15.13
C ASP A 231 11.90 18.04 15.93
N PRO A 232 12.17 18.49 17.19
CA PRO A 232 13.21 17.90 18.03
C PRO A 232 12.93 16.43 18.38
N LYS A 233 11.65 16.02 18.48
CA LYS A 233 11.27 14.63 18.79
C LYS A 233 11.61 13.73 17.61
N LEU A 234 11.28 14.16 16.40
CA LEU A 234 11.63 13.44 15.18
C LEU A 234 13.13 13.37 14.98
N TYR A 235 13.86 14.47 15.18
CA TYR A 235 15.32 14.49 15.09
C TYR A 235 15.98 13.50 16.06
N ASN A 236 15.54 13.50 17.32
CA ASN A 236 16.04 12.56 18.34
C ASN A 236 15.69 11.11 18.01
N PHE A 237 14.47 10.86 17.51
CA PHE A 237 14.07 9.54 17.05
C PHE A 237 14.95 9.05 15.90
N MET A 238 15.13 9.86 14.86
CA MET A 238 15.96 9.52 13.70
C MET A 238 17.44 9.32 14.09
N SER A 239 17.94 10.12 15.02
CA SER A 239 19.30 9.98 15.53
C SER A 239 19.52 8.64 16.22
N LYS A 240 18.62 8.24 17.12
CA LYS A 240 18.67 6.94 17.79
C LYS A 240 18.51 5.77 16.80
N LEU A 241 17.55 5.89 15.88
CA LEU A 241 17.29 4.89 14.86
C LEU A 241 18.52 4.58 14.02
N LEU A 242 19.21 5.62 13.54
CA LEU A 242 20.36 5.45 12.66
C LEU A 242 21.61 4.94 13.39
N LEU A 243 21.78 5.27 14.67
CA LEU A 243 22.91 4.81 15.49
C LEU A 243 22.79 3.32 15.85
N GLU A 244 21.60 2.83 16.16
CA GLU A 244 21.39 1.43 16.56
C GLU A 244 21.56 0.49 15.34
N PRO A 245 22.48 -0.46 15.31
CA PRO A 245 22.65 -1.39 14.20
C PRO A 245 21.46 -2.35 14.12
N ILE A 246 21.04 -2.72 12.92
CA ILE A 246 20.07 -3.81 12.74
C ILE A 246 20.82 -5.13 13.00
N PRO A 247 20.36 -6.01 13.89
CA PRO A 247 20.94 -7.34 14.05
C PRO A 247 20.94 -8.11 12.72
N ARG A 248 22.04 -8.81 12.43
CA ARG A 248 22.24 -9.47 11.13
C ARG A 248 21.07 -10.39 10.74
N GLU A 249 20.59 -11.21 11.67
CA GLU A 249 19.47 -12.13 11.42
C GLU A 249 18.20 -11.37 10.98
N LYS A 250 17.91 -10.24 11.63
CA LYS A 250 16.76 -9.38 11.29
C LYS A 250 16.97 -8.68 9.94
N ALA A 251 18.19 -8.23 9.65
CA ALA A 251 18.54 -7.65 8.35
C ALA A 251 18.38 -8.66 7.21
N GLU A 252 18.70 -9.93 7.42
CA GLU A 252 18.51 -11.01 6.43
C GLU A 252 17.03 -11.24 6.13
N ILE A 253 16.17 -11.25 7.15
CA ILE A 253 14.72 -11.39 6.97
C ILE A 253 14.17 -10.20 6.18
N ILE A 254 14.55 -8.98 6.55
CA ILE A 254 14.14 -7.75 5.85
C ILE A 254 14.57 -7.80 4.38
N LEU A 255 15.84 -8.12 4.13
CA LEU A 255 16.39 -8.20 2.79
C LEU A 255 15.64 -9.22 1.93
N ASN A 256 15.37 -10.42 2.46
CA ASN A 256 14.63 -11.45 1.74
C ASN A 256 13.20 -11.00 1.37
N LYS A 257 12.57 -10.15 2.19
CA LYS A 257 11.26 -9.58 1.86
C LYS A 257 11.34 -8.45 0.82
N PHE A 258 12.47 -7.76 0.74
CA PHE A 258 12.69 -6.70 -0.24
C PHE A 258 13.15 -7.21 -1.61
N ILE A 259 13.57 -8.47 -1.72
CA ILE A 259 13.92 -9.09 -3.01
C ILE A 259 12.65 -9.43 -3.78
N PHE A 260 12.60 -8.98 -5.03
CA PHE A 260 11.50 -9.24 -5.94
C PHE A 260 11.49 -10.69 -6.40
N THR A 261 10.36 -11.35 -6.27
CA THR A 261 10.11 -12.74 -6.66
C THR A 261 8.86 -12.84 -7.52
N GLN A 262 8.58 -14.01 -8.08
CA GLN A 262 7.31 -14.27 -8.80
C GLN A 262 6.08 -14.02 -7.93
N ASN A 263 6.20 -14.24 -6.60
CA ASN A 263 5.12 -14.09 -5.63
C ASN A 263 5.02 -12.67 -5.06
N SER A 264 5.99 -11.78 -5.34
CA SER A 264 5.91 -10.39 -4.94
C SER A 264 4.72 -9.72 -5.60
N LYS A 265 4.03 -8.85 -4.89
CA LYS A 265 2.91 -8.11 -5.45
C LYS A 265 3.42 -7.19 -6.57
N ASP A 266 4.34 -6.31 -6.23
CA ASP A 266 4.99 -5.39 -7.15
C ASP A 266 6.39 -4.96 -6.65
N LEU A 267 7.03 -4.09 -7.41
CA LEU A 267 8.34 -3.54 -7.08
C LEU A 267 8.31 -2.47 -5.99
N TYR A 268 7.15 -1.96 -5.62
CA TYR A 268 7.04 -1.09 -4.46
C TYR A 268 7.16 -1.90 -3.16
N ASP A 269 6.57 -3.10 -3.13
CA ASP A 269 6.69 -3.99 -1.97
C ASP A 269 8.09 -4.61 -1.89
N SER A 270 8.68 -4.95 -3.04
CA SER A 270 9.97 -5.65 -3.13
C SER A 270 10.89 -4.95 -4.13
N PRO A 271 11.60 -3.87 -3.72
CA PRO A 271 12.33 -2.98 -4.64
C PRO A 271 13.70 -3.48 -5.09
N ILE A 272 14.16 -4.65 -4.60
CA ILE A 272 15.46 -5.23 -4.93
C ILE A 272 15.26 -6.32 -5.96
N ILE A 273 15.90 -6.20 -7.12
CA ILE A 273 15.84 -7.17 -8.21
C ILE A 273 17.12 -8.02 -8.19
N GLU A 274 16.97 -9.34 -8.08
CA GLU A 274 18.08 -10.28 -8.15
C GLU A 274 18.34 -10.69 -9.59
N HIS A 275 19.60 -10.74 -9.99
CA HIS A 275 20.07 -11.25 -11.28
C HIS A 275 21.30 -12.15 -11.09
N GLU A 276 21.74 -12.85 -12.15
CA GLU A 276 22.82 -13.85 -12.08
C GLU A 276 24.16 -13.36 -11.50
N LYS A 277 24.46 -12.06 -11.61
CA LYS A 277 25.71 -11.44 -11.12
C LYS A 277 25.53 -10.52 -9.91
N GLY A 278 24.38 -10.59 -9.22
CA GLY A 278 24.12 -9.78 -8.03
C GLY A 278 22.73 -9.17 -7.95
N TYR A 279 22.65 -7.95 -7.44
CA TYR A 279 21.39 -7.27 -7.13
C TYR A 279 21.38 -5.86 -7.71
N ILE A 280 20.21 -5.40 -8.11
CA ILE A 280 19.98 -4.04 -8.58
C ILE A 280 18.81 -3.40 -7.87
N ILE A 281 18.88 -2.07 -7.73
CA ILE A 281 17.77 -1.23 -7.29
C ILE A 281 17.58 -0.14 -8.34
N LEU A 282 16.34 0.13 -8.68
CA LEU A 282 15.95 1.29 -9.48
C LEU A 282 15.66 2.46 -8.52
N PRO A 283 16.55 3.47 -8.43
CA PRO A 283 16.42 4.53 -7.44
C PRO A 283 15.07 5.23 -7.46
N GLN A 284 14.52 5.48 -8.63
CA GLN A 284 13.26 6.20 -8.76
C GLN A 284 12.03 5.39 -8.31
N ILE A 285 12.13 4.05 -8.34
CA ILE A 285 11.11 3.19 -7.74
C ILE A 285 11.20 3.30 -6.22
N LEU A 286 12.38 3.10 -5.66
CA LEU A 286 12.60 3.15 -4.21
C LEU A 286 12.20 4.51 -3.59
N LEU A 287 12.55 5.61 -4.26
CA LEU A 287 12.18 6.98 -3.83
C LEU A 287 10.69 7.28 -3.95
N GLY A 288 9.97 6.54 -4.80
CA GLY A 288 8.55 6.71 -5.03
C GLY A 288 7.65 5.78 -4.19
N ILE A 289 8.22 4.98 -3.29
CA ILE A 289 7.47 4.04 -2.45
C ILE A 289 6.69 4.80 -1.36
N ASP A 290 5.40 4.50 -1.22
CA ASP A 290 4.69 4.68 0.04
C ASP A 290 5.08 3.51 0.96
N PHE A 291 6.09 3.75 1.80
CA PHE A 291 6.69 2.68 2.60
C PHE A 291 5.71 2.06 3.60
N SER A 292 4.77 2.82 4.12
CA SER A 292 3.78 2.30 5.07
C SER A 292 2.85 1.27 4.40
N ARG A 293 2.43 1.54 3.17
CA ARG A 293 1.64 0.60 2.36
C ARG A 293 2.45 -0.62 1.96
N ALA A 294 3.68 -0.41 1.47
CA ALA A 294 4.59 -1.49 1.10
C ALA A 294 4.85 -2.43 2.28
N LEU A 295 5.17 -1.88 3.45
CA LEU A 295 5.39 -2.66 4.66
C LEU A 295 4.12 -3.43 5.07
N PHE A 296 2.96 -2.80 5.03
CA PHE A 296 1.71 -3.49 5.35
C PHE A 296 1.40 -4.60 4.34
N SER A 297 1.69 -4.42 3.07
CA SER A 297 1.56 -5.45 2.04
C SER A 297 2.50 -6.64 2.32
N ILE A 298 3.76 -6.38 2.66
CA ILE A 298 4.72 -7.41 3.06
C ILE A 298 4.22 -8.22 4.26
N ILE A 299 3.70 -7.53 5.28
CA ILE A 299 3.16 -8.16 6.50
C ILE A 299 1.92 -8.99 6.16
N SER A 300 0.99 -8.44 5.40
CA SER A 300 -0.29 -9.09 5.08
C SER A 300 -0.16 -10.32 4.18
N ASN A 301 0.88 -10.36 3.36
CA ASN A 301 1.17 -11.49 2.46
C ASN A 301 1.97 -12.61 3.15
N SER A 302 2.30 -12.45 4.43
CA SER A 302 3.01 -13.47 5.19
C SER A 302 2.08 -14.18 6.17
N ASN A 303 2.22 -15.51 6.29
CA ASN A 303 1.46 -16.32 7.24
C ASN A 303 1.73 -15.95 8.71
N GLU A 304 2.81 -15.24 8.99
CA GLU A 304 3.22 -14.79 10.33
C GLU A 304 2.93 -13.29 10.57
N GLY A 305 2.24 -12.63 9.63
CA GLY A 305 1.95 -11.21 9.72
C GLY A 305 0.90 -10.91 10.79
N ASN A 306 1.21 -10.02 11.72
CA ASN A 306 0.30 -9.59 12.77
C ASN A 306 -0.56 -8.41 12.30
N ILE A 307 -1.49 -8.68 11.35
CA ILE A 307 -2.38 -7.66 10.77
C ILE A 307 -3.36 -7.13 11.82
N GLU A 308 -3.79 -7.98 12.75
CA GLU A 308 -4.74 -7.64 13.82
C GLU A 308 -4.20 -6.50 14.70
N GLN A 309 -2.88 -6.41 14.84
CA GLN A 309 -2.24 -5.38 15.65
C GLN A 309 -2.55 -3.94 15.16
N LYS A 310 -2.71 -3.74 13.87
CA LYS A 310 -3.11 -2.43 13.32
C LYS A 310 -4.52 -2.04 13.78
N GLY A 311 -5.45 -3.00 13.81
CA GLY A 311 -6.80 -2.81 14.33
C GLY A 311 -6.79 -2.43 15.81
N LEU A 312 -6.08 -3.19 16.62
CA LEU A 312 -5.91 -2.93 18.04
C LEU A 312 -5.28 -1.55 18.33
N ASN A 313 -4.33 -1.12 17.53
CA ASN A 313 -3.72 0.20 17.68
C ASN A 313 -4.72 1.34 17.46
N LEU A 314 -5.58 1.22 16.43
CA LEU A 314 -6.65 2.21 16.19
C LEU A 314 -7.67 2.19 17.32
N GLU A 315 -8.13 1.00 17.75
CA GLU A 315 -9.05 0.86 18.88
C GLU A 315 -8.47 1.49 20.15
N ASN A 316 -7.22 1.20 20.50
CA ASN A 316 -6.54 1.80 21.65
C ASN A 316 -6.42 3.33 21.54
N THR A 317 -6.20 3.85 20.32
CA THR A 317 -6.15 5.30 20.11
C THR A 317 -7.52 5.93 20.36
N VAL A 318 -8.59 5.34 19.83
CA VAL A 318 -9.96 5.80 20.07
C VAL A 318 -10.35 5.62 21.52
N GLN A 319 -9.98 4.52 22.17
CA GLN A 319 -10.21 4.30 23.61
C GLN A 319 -9.63 5.43 24.45
N LYS A 320 -8.36 5.79 24.24
CA LYS A 320 -7.73 6.91 24.95
C LYS A 320 -8.46 8.24 24.76
N MET A 321 -9.03 8.47 23.57
CA MET A 321 -9.83 9.66 23.29
C MET A 321 -11.16 9.62 24.05
N ILE A 322 -11.84 8.46 24.07
CA ILE A 322 -13.10 8.27 24.78
C ILE A 322 -12.88 8.41 26.31
N GLU A 323 -11.85 7.77 26.88
CA GLU A 323 -11.50 7.84 28.30
C GLU A 323 -11.24 9.28 28.79
N LYS A 324 -10.70 10.10 27.90
CA LYS A 324 -10.39 11.50 28.20
C LYS A 324 -11.64 12.38 28.30
N GLU A 325 -12.64 12.06 27.50
CA GLU A 325 -13.85 12.89 27.36
C GLU A 325 -15.06 12.32 28.14
N PHE A 326 -15.09 11.01 28.37
CA PHE A 326 -16.25 10.33 28.96
C PHE A 326 -15.86 9.48 30.17
N SER A 327 -16.55 9.73 31.28
CA SER A 327 -16.33 8.98 32.54
C SER A 327 -17.02 7.62 32.56
N LYS A 328 -17.99 7.38 31.67
CA LYS A 328 -18.76 6.14 31.56
C LYS A 328 -18.83 5.65 30.12
N PHE A 329 -18.19 4.52 29.87
CA PHE A 329 -18.27 3.82 28.60
C PHE A 329 -18.05 2.31 28.79
N GLU A 330 -18.50 1.51 27.84
CA GLU A 330 -18.18 0.09 27.74
C GLU A 330 -17.25 -0.12 26.54
N HIS A 331 -16.21 -0.93 26.70
CA HIS A 331 -15.26 -1.29 25.65
C HIS A 331 -15.26 -2.80 25.47
N ASN A 332 -15.19 -3.26 24.22
CA ASN A 332 -15.22 -4.68 23.84
C ASN A 332 -16.39 -5.43 24.48
N LYS A 333 -17.57 -4.83 24.41
CA LYS A 333 -18.78 -5.40 25.02
C LYS A 333 -19.23 -6.63 24.26
N LYS A 334 -19.10 -7.79 24.89
CA LYS A 334 -19.57 -9.08 24.37
C LYS A 334 -20.81 -9.55 25.09
N GLY A 335 -21.67 -10.24 24.36
CA GLY A 335 -22.87 -10.84 24.92
C GLY A 335 -23.53 -11.83 23.97
N LYS A 336 -24.63 -12.41 24.43
CA LYS A 336 -25.40 -13.37 23.66
C LYS A 336 -26.89 -13.07 23.76
N PHE A 337 -27.56 -13.05 22.62
CA PHE A 337 -28.99 -12.88 22.53
C PHE A 337 -29.57 -13.88 21.51
N ASN A 338 -30.62 -14.64 21.90
CA ASN A 338 -31.22 -15.67 21.06
C ASN A 338 -30.23 -16.60 20.35
N ARG A 339 -29.22 -17.10 21.09
CA ARG A 339 -28.12 -17.94 20.62
C ARG A 339 -27.16 -17.25 19.62
N GLN A 340 -27.30 -15.96 19.39
CA GLN A 340 -26.37 -15.17 18.56
C GLN A 340 -25.42 -14.39 19.45
N ASP A 341 -24.12 -14.58 19.23
CA ASP A 341 -23.09 -13.79 19.87
C ASP A 341 -23.01 -12.41 19.22
N TYR A 342 -22.80 -11.37 20.05
CA TYR A 342 -22.55 -10.03 19.60
C TYR A 342 -21.33 -9.44 20.30
N GLU A 343 -20.67 -8.54 19.62
CA GLU A 343 -19.52 -7.78 20.12
C GLU A 343 -19.64 -6.35 19.61
N LEU A 344 -19.41 -5.37 20.48
CA LEU A 344 -19.43 -3.95 20.20
C LEU A 344 -18.11 -3.35 20.68
N ASP A 345 -17.46 -2.57 19.84
CA ASP A 345 -16.15 -2.01 20.20
C ASP A 345 -16.32 -0.98 21.32
N PHE A 346 -17.27 -0.03 21.19
CA PHE A 346 -17.55 0.95 22.22
C PHE A 346 -19.04 1.25 22.34
N VAL A 347 -19.48 1.46 23.59
CA VAL A 347 -20.82 1.99 23.93
C VAL A 347 -20.66 3.08 24.98
N TYR A 348 -21.13 4.28 24.70
CA TYR A 348 -21.05 5.39 25.64
C TYR A 348 -22.21 6.37 25.47
N LYS A 349 -22.45 7.20 26.51
CA LYS A 349 -23.47 8.24 26.50
C LYS A 349 -22.84 9.60 26.24
N TYR A 350 -23.44 10.34 25.32
CA TYR A 350 -23.10 11.75 25.08
C TYR A 350 -24.38 12.57 25.04
N ASN A 351 -24.52 13.50 25.97
CA ASN A 351 -25.80 14.21 26.21
C ASN A 351 -26.94 13.21 26.43
N ASP A 352 -28.04 13.36 25.66
CA ASP A 352 -29.21 12.47 25.70
C ASP A 352 -29.12 11.32 24.66
N GLU A 353 -27.93 11.09 24.06
CA GLU A 353 -27.74 10.06 23.05
C GLU A 353 -26.91 8.87 23.59
N LEU A 354 -27.38 7.66 23.33
CA LEU A 354 -26.59 6.45 23.49
C LEU A 354 -25.86 6.17 22.18
N ILE A 355 -24.52 6.19 22.22
CA ILE A 355 -23.67 6.06 21.05
C ILE A 355 -23.06 4.66 21.03
N PHE A 356 -23.27 3.99 19.91
CA PHE A 356 -22.61 2.75 19.54
C PHE A 356 -21.53 3.08 18.50
N LEU A 357 -20.31 2.67 18.76
CA LEU A 357 -19.17 2.91 17.89
C LEU A 357 -18.52 1.58 17.50
N GLU A 358 -18.32 1.37 16.22
CA GLU A 358 -17.59 0.25 15.65
C GLU A 358 -16.39 0.76 14.84
N ILE A 359 -15.25 0.12 14.99
CA ILE A 359 -13.99 0.50 14.34
C ILE A 359 -13.51 -0.64 13.49
N LYS A 360 -13.22 -0.37 12.23
CA LYS A 360 -12.62 -1.37 11.34
C LYS A 360 -11.46 -0.78 10.57
N THR A 361 -10.32 -1.43 10.67
CA THR A 361 -9.16 -1.13 9.83
C THR A 361 -9.16 -2.04 8.61
N GLN A 362 -8.89 -1.45 7.47
CA GLN A 362 -8.73 -2.17 6.22
C GLN A 362 -7.43 -1.75 5.52
N LYS A 363 -6.99 -2.59 4.58
CA LYS A 363 -5.95 -2.18 3.64
C LYS A 363 -6.53 -1.10 2.73
N GLN A 364 -5.79 0.00 2.54
CA GLN A 364 -6.18 0.98 1.54
C GLN A 364 -6.19 0.35 0.15
N PRO A 365 -7.28 0.53 -0.62
CA PRO A 365 -7.38 -0.03 -1.95
C PRO A 365 -6.39 0.66 -2.90
N GLU A 366 -5.63 -0.14 -3.65
CA GLU A 366 -4.63 0.33 -4.60
C GLU A 366 -5.14 0.29 -6.04
N ASN A 367 -6.12 -0.59 -6.31
CA ASN A 367 -6.73 -0.76 -7.60
C ASN A 367 -8.25 -0.94 -7.45
N TYR A 368 -8.95 -1.04 -8.57
CA TYR A 368 -10.40 -1.19 -8.57
C TYR A 368 -10.88 -2.47 -7.87
N TYR A 369 -10.16 -3.57 -8.00
CA TYR A 369 -10.49 -4.82 -7.31
C TYR A 369 -10.40 -4.70 -5.79
N ASP A 370 -9.31 -4.12 -5.30
CA ASP A 370 -9.14 -3.87 -3.85
C ASP A 370 -10.25 -2.96 -3.33
N PHE A 371 -10.62 -1.93 -4.10
CA PHE A 371 -11.72 -1.02 -3.76
C PHE A 371 -13.07 -1.74 -3.70
N TYR A 372 -13.37 -2.56 -4.71
CA TYR A 372 -14.59 -3.36 -4.74
C TYR A 372 -14.69 -4.31 -3.53
N ARG A 373 -13.59 -5.00 -3.21
CA ARG A 373 -13.53 -5.85 -2.01
C ARG A 373 -13.74 -5.05 -0.74
N CYS A 374 -13.05 -3.93 -0.60
CA CYS A 374 -13.14 -3.04 0.54
C CYS A 374 -14.59 -2.61 0.79
N VAL A 375 -15.29 -2.13 -0.24
CA VAL A 375 -16.69 -1.72 -0.15
C VAL A 375 -17.60 -2.88 0.27
N ASN A 376 -17.40 -4.07 -0.31
CA ASN A 376 -18.20 -5.25 0.05
C ASN A 376 -17.94 -5.68 1.50
N ASP A 377 -16.71 -5.65 1.97
CA ASP A 377 -16.37 -6.02 3.33
C ASP A 377 -16.89 -4.97 4.33
N LEU A 378 -16.81 -3.68 4.00
CA LEU A 378 -17.44 -2.61 4.80
C LEU A 378 -18.95 -2.81 4.93
N ASN A 379 -19.65 -3.15 3.85
CA ASN A 379 -21.07 -3.44 3.90
C ASN A 379 -21.40 -4.63 4.82
N LYS A 380 -20.60 -5.71 4.78
CA LYS A 380 -20.76 -6.84 5.71
C LYS A 380 -20.54 -6.41 7.16
N TYR A 381 -19.51 -5.60 7.43
CA TYR A 381 -19.22 -5.11 8.78
C TYR A 381 -20.33 -4.18 9.29
N ILE A 382 -20.84 -3.26 8.47
CA ILE A 382 -21.94 -2.40 8.83
C ILE A 382 -23.20 -3.21 9.14
N ASN A 383 -23.52 -4.23 8.33
CA ASN A 383 -24.65 -5.12 8.58
C ASN A 383 -24.48 -5.92 9.89
N LYS A 384 -23.26 -6.45 10.14
CA LYS A 384 -22.92 -7.12 11.41
C LYS A 384 -23.05 -6.17 12.59
N PHE A 385 -22.54 -4.97 12.48
CA PHE A 385 -22.63 -3.93 13.50
C PHE A 385 -24.10 -3.58 13.82
N ASN A 386 -24.91 -3.33 12.81
CA ASN A 386 -26.34 -3.04 13.00
C ASN A 386 -27.04 -4.19 13.75
N ARG A 387 -26.78 -5.45 13.36
CA ARG A 387 -27.30 -6.62 14.05
C ARG A 387 -26.82 -6.67 15.51
N ASN A 388 -25.55 -6.44 15.77
CA ASN A 388 -24.97 -6.47 17.10
C ASN A 388 -25.60 -5.41 18.01
N VAL A 389 -25.86 -4.20 17.48
CA VAL A 389 -26.58 -3.14 18.20
C VAL A 389 -28.00 -3.59 18.55
N GLU A 390 -28.73 -4.21 17.62
CA GLU A 390 -30.08 -4.71 17.93
C GLU A 390 -30.07 -5.87 18.96
N CYS A 391 -29.09 -6.78 18.88
CA CYS A 391 -28.90 -7.81 19.90
C CYS A 391 -28.63 -7.20 21.28
N TYR A 392 -27.75 -6.20 21.35
CA TYR A 392 -27.47 -5.48 22.60
C TYR A 392 -28.73 -4.81 23.16
N LYS A 393 -29.50 -4.13 22.34
CA LYS A 393 -30.77 -3.45 22.74
C LYS A 393 -31.83 -4.43 23.25
N SER A 394 -31.87 -5.61 22.66
CA SER A 394 -32.89 -6.61 22.99
C SER A 394 -32.49 -7.50 24.15
N ASN A 395 -31.26 -7.50 24.55
CA ASN A 395 -30.76 -8.31 25.66
C ASN A 395 -31.11 -7.69 27.00
N ASP A 396 -31.77 -8.39 27.93
CA ASP A 396 -32.26 -7.89 29.23
C ASP A 396 -31.24 -7.97 30.38
N ASP A 397 -29.94 -8.15 30.06
CA ASP A 397 -28.89 -8.22 31.04
C ASP A 397 -28.84 -7.02 32.00
N LYS A 398 -28.55 -7.29 33.28
CA LYS A 398 -28.50 -6.26 34.33
C LYS A 398 -27.52 -5.14 34.04
N GLU A 399 -26.46 -5.42 33.29
CA GLU A 399 -25.44 -4.44 32.91
C GLU A 399 -25.95 -3.39 31.93
N LYS A 400 -26.92 -3.75 31.07
CA LYS A 400 -27.65 -2.80 30.23
C LYS A 400 -28.37 -1.72 30.98
N LYS A 401 -28.79 -2.00 32.22
CA LYS A 401 -29.47 -1.00 33.06
C LYS A 401 -28.58 0.22 33.31
N PHE A 402 -27.25 0.09 33.05
CA PHE A 402 -26.31 1.18 33.23
C PHE A 402 -26.59 2.42 32.36
N PHE A 403 -27.11 2.19 31.14
CA PHE A 403 -27.44 3.25 30.20
C PHE A 403 -28.97 3.42 30.00
N LYS A 404 -29.80 2.48 30.49
CA LYS A 404 -31.22 2.32 30.13
C LYS A 404 -32.16 3.45 30.56
N GLN A 405 -31.78 4.27 31.53
CA GLN A 405 -32.71 5.24 32.09
C GLN A 405 -32.47 6.69 31.63
N ASP A 406 -31.40 6.95 30.85
CA ASP A 406 -30.93 8.31 30.69
C ASP A 406 -30.68 8.75 29.23
N TYR A 407 -31.20 8.09 28.21
CA TYR A 407 -31.05 8.54 26.83
C TYR A 407 -32.37 8.61 26.08
N LYS A 408 -32.48 9.60 25.17
CA LYS A 408 -33.66 9.79 24.31
C LYS A 408 -33.44 9.21 22.91
N ASN A 409 -32.22 9.24 22.42
CA ASN A 409 -31.87 8.86 21.08
C ASN A 409 -30.71 7.84 21.04
N ILE A 410 -30.64 7.11 19.93
CA ILE A 410 -29.56 6.17 19.65
C ILE A 410 -28.81 6.64 18.41
N LYS A 411 -27.48 6.68 18.50
CA LYS A 411 -26.59 7.00 17.38
C LYS A 411 -25.65 5.84 17.11
N LYS A 412 -25.53 5.45 15.86
CA LYS A 412 -24.61 4.42 15.38
C LYS A 412 -23.51 5.09 14.59
N ILE A 413 -22.26 4.90 15.00
CA ILE A 413 -21.06 5.47 14.35
C ILE A 413 -20.19 4.33 13.89
N PHE A 414 -19.84 4.30 12.62
CA PHE A 414 -18.90 3.36 12.05
C PHE A 414 -17.69 4.12 11.56
N ILE A 415 -16.50 3.78 12.08
CA ILE A 415 -15.22 4.38 11.72
C ILE A 415 -14.44 3.39 10.89
N SER A 416 -13.97 3.83 9.72
CA SER A 416 -13.02 3.09 8.91
C SER A 416 -11.88 4.01 8.46
N ASN A 417 -10.71 3.43 8.26
CA ASN A 417 -9.54 4.12 7.72
C ASN A 417 -9.52 4.19 6.18
N VAL A 418 -10.63 3.81 5.54
CA VAL A 418 -10.79 3.77 4.07
C VAL A 418 -11.96 4.64 3.66
#